data_a288aa60d51fd9d3950d710349fbfbd5
#
_entry.id   a288aa60d51fd9d3950d710349fbfbd5
#
_cell.length_a   1.000
_cell.length_b   1.000
_cell.length_c   1.000
_cell.angle_alpha   90.00
_cell.angle_beta   90.00
_cell.angle_gamma   90.00
#
_symmetry.space_group_name_H-M   'P 1'
#
loop_
_entity.id
_entity.type
_entity.pdbx_description
1 polymer ?
#
loop_
_entity_poly.entity_id
_entity_poly.type
_entity_poly.pdbx_seq_one_letter_code
_entity_poly.pdbx_strand_id
1 'polypeptide(L)'
;VYVTTPNRSHAEISIAAMEAGKDVMCEKPMAKNYAEAQKMVETSEKTGRILNIGYQNRYRPDSLFLKEMCKADELGEIYFAKAHALRRRAVPTWGVFLNEEEQGLVLDLNACISVISDIRKC
;
A
#
# COMPACT_ATOMS: atom_id res chain seq x y z
N VAL A 1 -11.92 12.24 1.33
CA VAL A 1 -11.08 12.46 2.52
C VAL A 1 -9.68 11.95 2.26
N TYR A 2 -8.65 12.72 2.66
CA TYR A 2 -7.27 12.25 2.67
C TYR A 2 -6.87 11.83 4.08
N VAL A 3 -6.38 10.60 4.23
CA VAL A 3 -5.90 10.03 5.50
C VAL A 3 -4.39 9.93 5.44
N THR A 4 -3.71 10.85 6.11
CA THR A 4 -2.24 10.98 6.17
C THR A 4 -1.73 10.92 7.61
N THR A 5 -2.48 10.28 8.46
CA THR A 5 -2.23 10.10 9.89
C THR A 5 -1.20 8.99 10.14
N PRO A 6 -0.77 8.74 11.38
CA PRO A 6 0.01 7.56 11.70
C PRO A 6 -0.71 6.25 11.34
N ASN A 7 0.03 5.24 10.93
CA ASN A 7 -0.48 3.96 10.41
C ASN A 7 -1.58 3.32 11.27
N ARG A 8 -1.46 3.45 12.59
CA ARG A 8 -2.40 2.87 13.56
C ARG A 8 -3.84 3.37 13.42
N SER A 9 -4.04 4.56 12.87
CA SER A 9 -5.36 5.19 12.72
C SER A 9 -5.93 5.12 11.32
N HIS A 10 -5.20 4.56 10.35
CA HIS A 10 -5.62 4.50 8.95
C HIS A 10 -6.97 3.78 8.80
N ALA A 11 -7.11 2.61 9.38
CA ALA A 11 -8.32 1.81 9.24
C ALA A 11 -9.53 2.48 9.89
N GLU A 12 -9.39 2.92 11.14
CA GLU A 12 -10.46 3.55 11.90
C GLU A 12 -11.01 4.80 11.17
N ILE A 13 -10.11 5.72 10.79
CA ILE A 13 -10.50 6.98 10.13
C ILE A 13 -11.09 6.71 8.75
N SER A 14 -10.52 5.79 7.97
CA SER A 14 -11.02 5.45 6.63
C SER A 14 -12.41 4.83 6.69
N ILE A 15 -12.64 3.90 7.62
CA ILE A 15 -13.94 3.26 7.83
C ILE A 15 -14.98 4.31 8.22
N ALA A 16 -14.70 5.14 9.23
CA ALA A 16 -15.61 6.20 9.67
C ALA A 16 -15.94 7.19 8.53
N ALA A 17 -14.96 7.55 7.71
CA ALA A 17 -15.18 8.44 6.57
C ALA A 17 -16.09 7.80 5.51
N MET A 18 -15.89 6.51 5.18
CA MET A 18 -16.74 5.81 4.22
C MET A 18 -18.16 5.60 4.73
N GLU A 19 -18.32 5.29 6.01
CA GLU A 19 -19.64 5.21 6.67
C GLU A 19 -20.36 6.57 6.68
N ALA A 20 -19.61 7.67 6.75
CA ALA A 20 -20.12 9.02 6.58
C ALA A 20 -20.36 9.42 5.10
N GLY A 21 -20.30 8.47 4.17
CA GLY A 21 -20.59 8.67 2.74
C GLY A 21 -19.47 9.40 1.96
N LYS A 22 -18.23 9.35 2.43
CA LYS A 22 -17.09 10.01 1.79
C LYS A 22 -16.17 8.99 1.12
N ASP A 23 -15.66 9.35 -0.05
CA ASP A 23 -14.56 8.61 -0.67
C ASP A 23 -13.24 8.90 0.06
N VAL A 24 -12.36 7.90 0.09
CA VAL A 24 -11.13 7.91 0.89
C VAL A 24 -9.91 7.67 0.04
N MET A 25 -8.89 8.51 0.22
CA MET A 25 -7.51 8.28 -0.17
C MET A 25 -6.70 8.12 1.10
N CYS A 26 -6.18 6.92 1.35
CA CYS A 26 -5.40 6.59 2.54
C CYS A 26 -3.93 6.40 2.18
N GLU A 27 -3.02 6.96 2.99
CA GLU A 27 -1.60 6.70 2.84
C GLU A 27 -1.25 5.24 3.11
N LYS A 28 -0.10 4.84 2.56
CA LYS A 28 0.47 3.52 2.80
C LYS A 28 1.15 3.46 4.21
N PRO A 29 1.14 2.31 4.87
CA PRO A 29 0.41 1.08 4.52
C PRO A 29 -1.10 1.22 4.73
N MET A 30 -1.90 0.40 4.06
CA MET A 30 -3.35 0.43 4.17
C MET A 30 -3.84 0.34 5.62
N ALA A 31 -3.28 -0.59 6.39
CA ALA A 31 -3.61 -0.83 7.81
C ALA A 31 -2.42 -1.48 8.52
N LYS A 32 -2.51 -1.69 9.84
CA LYS A 32 -1.50 -2.37 10.65
C LYS A 32 -1.43 -3.88 10.39
N ASN A 33 -2.56 -4.48 10.06
CA ASN A 33 -2.70 -5.92 9.87
C ASN A 33 -3.78 -6.25 8.86
N TYR A 34 -3.84 -7.54 8.48
CA TYR A 34 -4.78 -8.04 7.49
C TYR A 34 -6.25 -7.83 7.90
N ALA A 35 -6.60 -8.08 9.16
CA ALA A 35 -7.99 -7.97 9.62
C ALA A 35 -8.53 -6.54 9.52
N GLU A 36 -7.71 -5.54 9.84
CA GLU A 36 -8.07 -4.13 9.65
C GLU A 36 -8.21 -3.77 8.17
N ALA A 37 -7.27 -4.21 7.33
CA ALA A 37 -7.32 -3.99 5.89
C ALA A 37 -8.57 -4.62 5.26
N GLN A 38 -8.94 -5.83 5.68
CA GLN A 38 -10.13 -6.52 5.22
C GLN A 38 -11.40 -5.73 5.59
N LYS A 39 -11.51 -5.23 6.82
CA LYS A 39 -12.63 -4.37 7.23
C LYS A 39 -12.76 -3.10 6.39
N MET A 40 -11.63 -2.49 6.00
CA MET A 40 -11.65 -1.31 5.12
C MET A 40 -12.24 -1.66 3.74
N VAL A 41 -11.85 -2.80 3.16
CA VAL A 41 -12.38 -3.28 1.89
C VAL A 41 -13.87 -3.58 2.00
N GLU A 42 -14.29 -4.36 2.99
CA GLU A 42 -15.69 -4.69 3.24
C GLU A 42 -16.55 -3.43 3.43
N THR A 43 -16.03 -2.42 4.13
CA THR A 43 -16.73 -1.14 4.31
C THR A 43 -16.86 -0.39 3.00
N SER A 44 -15.81 -0.36 2.18
CA SER A 44 -15.84 0.23 0.84
C SER A 44 -16.92 -0.43 -0.03
N GLU A 45 -16.97 -1.74 -0.05
CA GLU A 45 -17.98 -2.52 -0.80
C GLU A 45 -19.39 -2.26 -0.27
N LYS A 46 -19.59 -2.32 1.04
CA LYS A 46 -20.86 -2.09 1.71
C LYS A 46 -21.43 -0.69 1.49
N THR A 47 -20.58 0.32 1.53
CA THR A 47 -20.99 1.74 1.39
C THR A 47 -21.01 2.22 -0.05
N GLY A 48 -20.39 1.48 -0.97
CA GLY A 48 -20.18 1.89 -2.35
C GLY A 48 -19.23 3.10 -2.48
N ARG A 49 -18.41 3.35 -1.46
CA ARG A 49 -17.43 4.44 -1.46
C ARG A 49 -16.08 3.98 -2.00
N ILE A 50 -15.40 4.87 -2.69
CA ILE A 50 -14.09 4.59 -3.25
C ILE A 50 -13.05 4.62 -2.12
N LEU A 51 -12.31 3.52 -1.98
CA LEU A 51 -11.12 3.43 -1.14
C LEU A 51 -9.88 3.29 -2.03
N ASN A 52 -9.03 4.28 -2.01
CA ASN A 52 -7.76 4.26 -2.71
C ASN A 52 -6.59 4.32 -1.72
N ILE A 53 -5.54 3.55 -1.97
CA ILE A 53 -4.34 3.52 -1.15
C ILE A 53 -3.17 4.14 -1.89
N GLY A 54 -2.39 4.97 -1.21
CA GLY A 54 -1.30 5.78 -1.73
C GLY A 54 -0.05 5.00 -2.17
N TYR A 55 -0.21 4.00 -3.02
CA TYR A 55 0.91 3.26 -3.63
C TYR A 55 1.44 3.99 -4.88
N GLN A 56 1.96 5.20 -4.70
CA GLN A 56 2.39 6.10 -5.78
C GLN A 56 3.42 5.49 -6.74
N ASN A 57 4.23 4.55 -6.26
CA ASN A 57 5.24 3.89 -7.10
C ASN A 57 4.62 3.07 -8.24
N ARG A 58 3.37 2.65 -8.13
CA ARG A 58 2.64 1.96 -9.21
C ARG A 58 2.44 2.81 -10.46
N TYR A 59 2.44 4.13 -10.29
CA TYR A 59 2.14 5.10 -11.34
C TYR A 59 3.40 5.81 -11.89
N ARG A 60 4.58 5.38 -11.43
CA ARG A 60 5.84 5.90 -11.96
C ARG A 60 6.07 5.41 -13.40
N PRO A 61 6.67 6.23 -14.26
CA PRO A 61 6.92 5.84 -15.65
C PRO A 61 7.70 4.54 -15.80
N ASP A 62 8.71 4.32 -14.96
CA ASP A 62 9.51 3.08 -14.91
C ASP A 62 8.69 1.86 -14.52
N SER A 63 7.79 2.00 -13.53
CA SER A 63 6.91 0.92 -13.11
C SER A 63 5.84 0.60 -14.16
N LEU A 64 5.30 1.61 -14.81
CA LEU A 64 4.34 1.43 -15.91
C LEU A 64 5.00 0.78 -17.11
N PHE A 65 6.22 1.19 -17.48
CA PHE A 65 6.98 0.58 -18.56
C PHE A 65 7.24 -0.91 -18.29
N LEU A 66 7.73 -1.25 -17.10
CA LEU A 66 7.94 -2.64 -16.69
C LEU A 66 6.66 -3.47 -16.78
N LYS A 67 5.53 -2.90 -16.33
CA LYS A 67 4.23 -3.55 -16.40
C LYS A 67 3.80 -3.85 -17.84
N GLU A 68 4.00 -2.93 -18.75
CA GLU A 68 3.68 -3.15 -20.17
C GLU A 68 4.59 -4.21 -20.81
N MET A 69 5.89 -4.25 -20.49
CA MET A 69 6.79 -5.32 -20.91
C MET A 69 6.33 -6.71 -20.42
N CYS A 70 5.90 -6.79 -19.14
CA CYS A 70 5.36 -8.03 -18.60
C CYS A 70 4.09 -8.47 -19.33
N LYS A 71 3.17 -7.54 -19.64
CA LYS A 71 1.93 -7.85 -20.38
C LYS A 71 2.19 -8.29 -21.82
N ALA A 72 3.21 -7.71 -22.45
CA ALA A 72 3.62 -8.04 -23.80
C ALA A 72 4.42 -9.34 -23.89
N ASP A 73 4.61 -10.05 -22.77
CA ASP A 73 5.44 -11.26 -22.66
C ASP A 73 6.91 -11.07 -23.11
N GLU A 74 7.39 -9.82 -23.11
CA GLU A 74 8.77 -9.50 -23.52
C GLU A 74 9.82 -10.05 -22.55
N LEU A 75 9.43 -10.34 -21.31
CA LEU A 75 10.30 -10.92 -20.27
C LEU A 75 10.17 -12.44 -20.15
N GLY A 76 9.27 -13.05 -20.92
CA GLY A 76 8.97 -14.47 -20.85
C GLY A 76 8.43 -14.90 -19.49
N GLU A 77 8.60 -16.17 -19.14
CA GLU A 77 8.15 -16.71 -17.85
C GLU A 77 8.95 -16.13 -16.69
N ILE A 78 8.31 -15.27 -15.88
CA ILE A 78 8.92 -14.63 -14.71
C ILE A 78 8.86 -15.58 -13.52
N TYR A 79 9.93 -16.27 -13.23
CA TYR A 79 10.05 -17.19 -12.09
C TYR A 79 10.76 -16.56 -10.87
N PHE A 80 11.44 -15.43 -11.04
CA PHE A 80 12.15 -14.77 -9.95
C PHE A 80 12.17 -13.25 -10.14
N ALA A 81 11.88 -12.51 -9.08
CA ALA A 81 12.02 -11.06 -9.04
C ALA A 81 12.73 -10.63 -7.75
N LYS A 82 13.65 -9.68 -7.85
CA LYS A 82 14.42 -9.15 -6.73
C LYS A 82 14.29 -7.63 -6.69
N ALA A 83 13.81 -7.11 -5.58
CA ALA A 83 13.71 -5.68 -5.34
C ALA A 83 14.59 -5.29 -4.14
N HIS A 84 15.40 -4.25 -4.30
CA HIS A 84 16.29 -3.75 -3.27
C HIS A 84 15.92 -2.31 -2.92
N ALA A 85 15.73 -2.06 -1.63
CA ALA A 85 15.60 -0.71 -1.09
C ALA A 85 16.69 -0.52 -0.02
N LEU A 86 17.77 0.16 -0.40
CA LEU A 86 18.88 0.43 0.49
C LEU A 86 18.85 1.89 0.93
N ARG A 87 18.85 2.13 2.22
CA ARG A 87 18.96 3.47 2.79
C ARG A 87 20.30 3.64 3.51
N ARG A 88 20.92 4.80 3.32
CA ARG A 88 22.17 5.15 4.01
C ARG A 88 21.99 5.27 5.53
N ARG A 89 20.82 5.68 5.99
CA ARG A 89 20.47 5.82 7.40
C ARG A 89 19.37 4.84 7.76
N ALA A 90 19.40 4.39 9.01
CA ALA A 90 18.43 3.50 9.60
C ALA A 90 17.00 4.07 9.61
N VAL A 91 16.13 3.51 10.39
CA VAL A 91 14.71 3.86 10.48
C VAL A 91 14.49 5.36 10.71
N PRO A 92 13.59 6.02 9.99
CA PRO A 92 13.20 7.40 10.27
C PRO A 92 12.67 7.53 11.70
N THR A 93 13.13 8.53 12.43
CA THR A 93 12.68 8.78 13.81
C THR A 93 11.38 9.61 13.90
N TRP A 94 10.92 10.16 12.78
CA TRP A 94 9.69 10.95 12.70
C TRP A 94 8.50 10.07 12.29
N GLY A 95 7.38 10.23 12.95
CA GLY A 95 6.12 9.59 12.61
C GLY A 95 6.06 8.07 12.87
N VAL A 96 7.10 7.52 13.51
CA VAL A 96 7.18 6.11 13.85
C VAL A 96 7.39 6.02 15.36
N PHE A 97 6.37 5.60 16.08
CA PHE A 97 6.52 5.26 17.48
C PHE A 97 7.13 3.86 17.55
N LEU A 98 8.31 3.74 18.18
CA LEU A 98 9.10 2.50 18.19
C LEU A 98 8.74 1.57 19.36
N ASN A 99 7.48 1.42 19.69
CA ASN A 99 7.04 0.40 20.62
C ASN A 99 6.47 -0.81 19.81
N GLU A 100 6.86 -1.99 20.22
CA GLU A 100 6.61 -3.24 19.49
C GLU A 100 5.12 -3.53 19.21
N GLU A 101 4.21 -3.00 20.01
CA GLU A 101 2.76 -3.20 19.86
C GLU A 101 2.12 -2.30 18.80
N GLU A 102 2.72 -1.17 18.45
CA GLU A 102 2.14 -0.18 17.54
C GLU A 102 2.76 -0.22 16.14
N GLN A 103 3.80 -1.00 15.97
CA GLN A 103 4.57 -1.08 14.74
C GLN A 103 4.52 -2.49 14.16
N GLY A 104 3.71 -2.65 13.19
CA GLY A 104 4.28 -3.42 12.11
C GLY A 104 5.45 -2.59 11.56
N LEU A 105 6.68 -3.08 11.66
CA LEU A 105 7.85 -2.50 11.03
C LEU A 105 7.62 -2.49 9.51
N VAL A 106 6.85 -1.53 9.05
CA VAL A 106 6.60 -1.32 7.63
C VAL A 106 7.76 -0.49 7.10
N LEU A 107 8.91 -1.15 7.04
CA LEU A 107 9.96 -0.71 6.15
C LEU A 107 9.34 -0.58 4.75
N ASP A 108 9.86 0.32 3.94
CA ASP A 108 9.44 0.59 2.54
C ASP A 108 9.39 -0.64 1.60
N LEU A 109 9.30 -1.83 2.15
CA LEU A 109 8.99 -3.07 1.44
C LEU A 109 7.68 -2.97 0.64
N ASN A 110 6.77 -2.08 1.05
CA ASN A 110 5.52 -1.88 0.34
C ASN A 110 5.71 -1.36 -1.10
N ALA A 111 6.72 -0.55 -1.35
CA ALA A 111 7.05 -0.14 -2.70
C ALA A 111 7.47 -1.34 -3.56
N CYS A 112 8.30 -2.22 -3.01
CA CYS A 112 8.77 -3.43 -3.70
C CYS A 112 7.66 -4.47 -3.87
N ILE A 113 6.85 -4.69 -2.84
CA ILE A 113 5.73 -5.66 -2.87
C ILE A 113 4.67 -5.24 -3.88
N SER A 114 4.39 -3.94 -4.03
CA SER A 114 3.40 -3.48 -5.00
C SER A 114 3.80 -3.78 -6.45
N VAL A 115 5.07 -3.61 -6.79
CA VAL A 115 5.60 -3.96 -8.12
C VAL A 115 5.54 -5.47 -8.35
N ILE A 116 5.95 -6.28 -7.36
CA ILE A 116 5.92 -7.75 -7.46
C ILE A 116 4.49 -8.28 -7.57
N SER A 117 3.53 -7.70 -6.85
CA SER A 117 2.13 -8.12 -6.95
C SER A 117 1.51 -7.84 -8.32
N ASP A 118 1.95 -6.78 -8.99
CA ASP A 118 1.49 -6.46 -10.34
C ASP A 118 2.11 -7.40 -11.38
N ILE A 119 3.34 -7.85 -11.20
CA ILE A 119 4.02 -8.84 -12.04
C ILE A 119 3.30 -10.20 -11.97
N ARG A 120 2.82 -10.62 -10.79
CA ARG A 120 2.09 -11.90 -10.64
C ARG A 120 0.71 -11.94 -11.28
N LYS A 121 0.19 -10.82 -11.73
CA LYS A 121 -1.14 -10.71 -12.38
C LYS A 121 -1.04 -10.55 -13.89
N CYS A 122 0.16 -10.51 -14.42
CA CYS A 122 0.45 -10.60 -15.84
C CYS A 122 0.67 -12.05 -16.23
#